data_b01ef7e6428af73d1072cbbc30f914a9
#
_entry.id   b01ef7e6428af73d1072cbbc30f914a9
#
_cell.length_a   1.000
_cell.length_b   1.000
_cell.length_c   1.000
_cell.angle_alpha   90.00
_cell.angle_beta   90.00
_cell.angle_gamma   90.00
#
_symmetry.space_group_name_H-M   'P 1'
#
loop_
_entity.id
_entity.type
_entity.pdbx_description
1 polymer ?
#
loop_
_entity_poly.entity_id
_entity_poly.type
_entity_poly.pdbx_seq_one_letter_code
_entity_poly.pdbx_strand_id
1 'polypeptide(L)'
;MRTKLKITEGIFPMPVLMVATYNEDGSVNVMNAAWGTMQERDTVALNLTETHKTVQNIKARGAFTVSIADAAHIVEADYFGVESGNKVGDKFARSGLTASKAEAVDAPVINEFPICLECKFIEYQNNEYGCGVIGKVVNVTADESVMVDGKIDMSKVNAIAFDPYTHGYYKVTERVGEAFHDGLKLKK
;
A
#
# COMPACT_ATOMS: atom_id res chain seq x y z
N MET A 1 -4.83 -35.17 -2.59
CA MET A 1 -4.11 -35.20 -3.89
C MET A 1 -3.71 -33.78 -4.23
N ARG A 2 -2.50 -33.53 -4.81
CA ARG A 2 -2.03 -32.19 -5.26
C ARG A 2 -1.94 -32.15 -6.76
N THR A 3 -2.40 -31.04 -7.38
CA THR A 3 -2.29 -30.82 -8.82
C THR A 3 -1.13 -29.87 -9.10
N LYS A 4 -0.32 -30.16 -10.12
CA LYS A 4 0.75 -29.28 -10.57
C LYS A 4 0.16 -28.13 -11.38
N LEU A 5 0.48 -26.90 -10.97
CA LEU A 5 0.07 -25.68 -11.65
C LEU A 5 1.23 -25.05 -12.43
N LYS A 6 0.93 -24.10 -13.31
CA LYS A 6 1.93 -23.23 -13.91
C LYS A 6 2.48 -22.31 -12.82
N ILE A 7 3.73 -21.83 -13.02
CA ILE A 7 4.31 -20.80 -12.16
C ILE A 7 3.54 -19.50 -12.41
N THR A 8 3.01 -18.92 -11.32
CA THR A 8 2.37 -17.62 -11.26
C THR A 8 2.98 -16.85 -10.09
N GLU A 9 2.47 -15.68 -9.79
CA GLU A 9 2.94 -14.86 -8.65
C GLU A 9 2.84 -15.56 -7.29
N GLY A 10 1.88 -16.45 -7.13
CA GLY A 10 1.83 -17.56 -6.16
C GLY A 10 1.58 -17.25 -4.69
N ILE A 11 1.77 -16.05 -4.19
CA ILE A 11 1.49 -15.72 -2.78
C ILE A 11 0.15 -15.00 -2.66
N PHE A 12 -0.73 -15.54 -1.82
CA PHE A 12 -2.01 -14.92 -1.44
C PHE A 12 -2.17 -15.02 0.09
N PRO A 13 -2.72 -14.01 0.75
CA PRO A 13 -3.20 -12.71 0.23
C PRO A 13 -2.06 -11.72 -0.02
N MET A 14 -2.16 -10.93 -1.10
CA MET A 14 -1.28 -9.78 -1.32
C MET A 14 -1.95 -8.49 -0.84
N PRO A 15 -1.21 -7.54 -0.24
CA PRO A 15 -1.79 -6.26 0.14
C PRO A 15 -2.22 -5.47 -1.09
N VAL A 16 -3.13 -4.51 -0.90
CA VAL A 16 -3.45 -3.49 -1.90
C VAL A 16 -3.07 -2.14 -1.30
N LEU A 17 -1.94 -1.62 -1.75
CA LEU A 17 -1.29 -0.44 -1.19
C LEU A 17 -1.45 0.75 -2.15
N MET A 18 -1.92 1.88 -1.63
CA MET A 18 -1.97 3.15 -2.36
C MET A 18 -0.71 3.95 -2.05
N VAL A 19 0.20 4.03 -3.02
CA VAL A 19 1.46 4.78 -2.87
C VAL A 19 1.28 6.16 -3.48
N ALA A 20 1.34 7.21 -2.64
CA ALA A 20 1.08 8.57 -3.05
C ALA A 20 2.31 9.48 -2.94
N THR A 21 2.44 10.37 -3.92
CA THR A 21 3.56 11.33 -4.05
C THR A 21 3.07 12.63 -4.65
N TYR A 22 3.83 13.71 -4.50
CA TYR A 22 3.64 14.90 -5.32
C TYR A 22 4.45 14.81 -6.62
N ASN A 23 3.86 15.25 -7.72
CA ASN A 23 4.54 15.54 -8.97
C ASN A 23 5.44 16.80 -8.83
N GLU A 24 6.22 17.12 -9.84
CA GLU A 24 7.08 18.28 -9.87
C GLU A 24 6.28 19.59 -9.73
N ASP A 25 5.12 19.67 -10.35
CA ASP A 25 4.19 20.81 -10.31
C ASP A 25 3.34 20.88 -9.00
N GLY A 26 3.55 19.96 -8.07
CA GLY A 26 2.80 19.87 -6.81
C GLY A 26 1.47 19.14 -6.90
N SER A 27 1.04 18.69 -8.06
CA SER A 27 -0.15 17.87 -8.20
C SER A 27 0.05 16.47 -7.58
N VAL A 28 -1.05 15.83 -7.18
CA VAL A 28 -1.02 14.50 -6.54
C VAL A 28 -0.91 13.39 -7.58
N ASN A 29 -0.04 12.43 -7.33
CA ASN A 29 0.04 11.18 -8.07
C ASN A 29 -0.11 10.00 -7.12
N VAL A 30 -0.95 9.04 -7.47
CA VAL A 30 -1.17 7.79 -6.70
C VAL A 30 -0.98 6.60 -7.61
N MET A 31 -0.39 5.52 -7.10
CA MET A 31 -0.38 4.22 -7.77
C MET A 31 -0.82 3.11 -6.82
N ASN A 32 -1.46 2.09 -7.36
CA ASN A 32 -1.73 0.83 -6.69
C ASN A 32 -0.48 -0.06 -6.75
N ALA A 33 -0.12 -0.68 -5.63
CA ALA A 33 0.97 -1.63 -5.52
C ALA A 33 0.57 -2.82 -4.67
N ALA A 34 0.78 -4.04 -5.17
CA ALA A 34 0.53 -5.28 -4.43
C ALA A 34 1.83 -5.93 -3.91
N TRP A 35 2.96 -5.67 -4.57
CA TRP A 35 4.26 -6.20 -4.16
C TRP A 35 4.94 -5.30 -3.15
N GLY A 36 4.42 -5.30 -1.90
CA GLY A 36 4.96 -4.51 -0.81
C GLY A 36 4.82 -5.21 0.54
N THR A 37 5.76 -4.93 1.44
CA THR A 37 5.78 -5.49 2.79
C THR A 37 6.55 -4.60 3.75
N MET A 38 6.41 -4.86 5.05
CA MET A 38 7.35 -4.37 6.06
C MET A 38 8.62 -5.23 5.99
N GLN A 39 9.75 -4.61 5.68
CA GLN A 39 11.06 -5.27 5.71
C GLN A 39 11.61 -5.34 7.13
N GLU A 40 11.42 -4.27 7.90
CA GLU A 40 11.73 -4.14 9.31
C GLU A 40 10.53 -3.47 10.02
N ARG A 41 10.62 -3.26 11.34
CA ARG A 41 9.52 -2.68 12.14
C ARG A 41 9.05 -1.32 11.63
N ASP A 42 9.95 -0.54 11.05
CA ASP A 42 9.71 0.82 10.59
C ASP A 42 10.25 1.05 9.16
N THR A 43 10.41 -0.02 8.40
CA THR A 43 10.95 0.05 7.04
C THR A 43 10.04 -0.72 6.09
N VAL A 44 9.51 -0.02 5.09
CA VAL A 44 8.73 -0.63 4.01
C VAL A 44 9.62 -0.94 2.82
N ALA A 45 9.34 -2.06 2.15
CA ALA A 45 9.90 -2.43 0.85
C ALA A 45 8.78 -2.57 -0.17
N LEU A 46 8.87 -1.84 -1.28
CA LEU A 46 7.89 -1.84 -2.36
C LEU A 46 8.58 -2.24 -3.66
N ASN A 47 8.24 -3.39 -4.23
CA ASN A 47 8.79 -3.83 -5.52
C ASN A 47 8.14 -3.04 -6.66
N LEU A 48 8.76 -1.93 -7.02
CA LEU A 48 8.29 -1.00 -8.05
C LEU A 48 9.40 -0.75 -9.06
N THR A 49 9.05 -0.81 -10.33
CA THR A 49 9.99 -0.54 -11.43
C THR A 49 10.35 0.94 -11.47
N GLU A 50 11.61 1.25 -11.76
CA GLU A 50 12.14 2.63 -11.80
C GLU A 50 11.40 3.55 -12.79
N THR A 51 10.82 2.97 -13.83
CA THR A 51 10.08 3.72 -14.86
C THR A 51 8.70 4.22 -14.40
N HIS A 52 8.19 3.76 -13.25
CA HIS A 52 6.92 4.27 -12.72
C HIS A 52 7.05 5.75 -12.29
N LYS A 53 6.06 6.57 -12.65
CA LYS A 53 6.00 7.98 -12.24
C LYS A 53 6.16 8.15 -10.73
N THR A 54 5.54 7.28 -9.95
CA THR A 54 5.64 7.27 -8.50
C THR A 54 7.08 7.10 -8.02
N VAL A 55 7.86 6.18 -8.62
CA VAL A 55 9.27 5.96 -8.25
C VAL A 55 10.13 7.16 -8.62
N GLN A 56 9.88 7.79 -9.78
CA GLN A 56 10.56 9.03 -10.18
C GLN A 56 10.28 10.15 -9.17
N ASN A 57 9.03 10.32 -8.77
CA ASN A 57 8.63 11.31 -7.76
C ASN A 57 9.26 11.03 -6.39
N ILE A 58 9.28 9.76 -5.94
CA ILE A 58 9.92 9.34 -4.68
C ILE A 58 11.40 9.74 -4.67
N LYS A 59 12.12 9.43 -5.75
CA LYS A 59 13.54 9.80 -5.87
C LYS A 59 13.75 11.31 -5.87
N ALA A 60 12.87 12.06 -6.54
CA ALA A 60 12.98 13.53 -6.62
C ALA A 60 12.62 14.22 -5.31
N ARG A 61 11.60 13.74 -4.60
CA ARG A 61 11.07 14.37 -3.37
C ARG A 61 11.66 13.81 -2.08
N GLY A 62 12.21 12.59 -2.13
CA GLY A 62 12.71 11.92 -0.92
C GLY A 62 11.59 11.44 0.03
N ALA A 63 10.34 11.45 -0.41
CA ALA A 63 9.17 11.19 0.44
C ALA A 63 8.00 10.56 -0.32
N PHE A 64 7.19 9.80 0.39
CA PHE A 64 5.94 9.21 -0.11
C PHE A 64 5.04 8.79 1.06
N THR A 65 3.78 8.51 0.76
CA THR A 65 2.88 7.84 1.71
C THR A 65 2.43 6.50 1.18
N VAL A 66 2.06 5.62 2.10
CA VAL A 66 1.47 4.31 1.81
C VAL A 66 0.19 4.18 2.59
N SER A 67 -0.94 4.09 1.91
CA SER A 67 -2.24 3.81 2.53
C SER A 67 -2.71 2.40 2.21
N ILE A 68 -3.54 1.84 3.08
CA ILE A 68 -4.18 0.53 2.88
C ILE A 68 -5.53 0.77 2.19
N ALA A 69 -5.73 0.16 1.03
CA ALA A 69 -6.98 0.27 0.29
C ALA A 69 -8.11 -0.50 0.99
N ASP A 70 -9.31 0.02 0.89
CA ASP A 70 -10.52 -0.57 1.44
C ASP A 70 -11.54 -0.99 0.36
N ALA A 71 -12.56 -1.72 0.77
CA ALA A 71 -13.57 -2.21 -0.14
C ALA A 71 -14.57 -1.13 -0.63
N ALA A 72 -14.63 0.02 0.03
CA ALA A 72 -15.52 1.12 -0.38
C ALA A 72 -14.97 1.86 -1.62
N HIS A 73 -13.65 1.91 -1.75
CA HIS A 73 -12.94 2.63 -2.83
C HIS A 73 -12.22 1.69 -3.79
N ILE A 74 -12.81 0.51 -4.05
CA ILE A 74 -12.22 -0.52 -4.91
C ILE A 74 -12.01 -0.04 -6.36
N VAL A 75 -12.93 0.77 -6.88
CA VAL A 75 -12.87 1.28 -8.26
C VAL A 75 -11.71 2.26 -8.43
N GLU A 76 -11.55 3.18 -7.49
CA GLU A 76 -10.45 4.15 -7.46
C GLU A 76 -9.11 3.46 -7.24
N ALA A 77 -9.07 2.48 -6.32
CA ALA A 77 -7.86 1.71 -6.04
C ALA A 77 -7.40 0.91 -7.27
N ASP A 78 -8.30 0.25 -7.98
CA ASP A 78 -7.99 -0.48 -9.21
C ASP A 78 -7.59 0.48 -10.34
N TYR A 79 -8.30 1.60 -10.49
CA TYR A 79 -7.98 2.64 -11.48
C TYR A 79 -6.54 3.16 -11.33
N PHE A 80 -6.05 3.33 -10.10
CA PHE A 80 -4.66 3.73 -9.84
C PHE A 80 -3.63 2.67 -10.24
N GLY A 81 -4.04 1.42 -10.41
CA GLY A 81 -3.22 0.33 -10.95
C GLY A 81 -3.27 0.24 -12.48
N VAL A 82 -4.44 0.48 -13.07
CA VAL A 82 -4.67 0.38 -14.52
C VAL A 82 -4.06 1.56 -15.27
N GLU A 83 -4.18 2.78 -14.73
CA GLU A 83 -3.74 3.98 -15.42
C GLU A 83 -2.34 4.43 -15.00
N SER A 84 -1.53 4.86 -15.96
CA SER A 84 -0.16 5.31 -15.73
C SER A 84 -0.07 6.83 -15.53
N GLY A 85 0.54 7.27 -14.42
CA GLY A 85 0.83 8.69 -14.18
C GLY A 85 1.82 9.31 -15.17
N ASN A 86 2.55 8.51 -15.95
CA ASN A 86 3.38 9.00 -17.05
C ASN A 86 2.55 9.37 -18.31
N LYS A 87 1.33 8.86 -18.41
CA LYS A 87 0.43 9.09 -19.57
C LYS A 87 -0.71 10.05 -19.23
N VAL A 88 -1.20 10.00 -17.99
CA VAL A 88 -2.39 10.73 -17.56
C VAL A 88 -2.01 11.60 -16.34
N GLY A 89 -1.73 12.87 -16.59
CA GLY A 89 -1.28 13.81 -15.55
C GLY A 89 -2.35 14.17 -14.53
N ASP A 90 -3.63 14.14 -14.94
CA ASP A 90 -4.79 14.41 -14.07
C ASP A 90 -5.41 13.14 -13.46
N LYS A 91 -4.66 12.05 -13.43
CA LYS A 91 -5.10 10.73 -12.94
C LYS A 91 -5.77 10.79 -11.56
N PHE A 92 -5.16 11.50 -10.60
CA PHE A 92 -5.73 11.63 -9.25
C PHE A 92 -7.06 12.41 -9.28
N ALA A 93 -7.12 13.52 -9.99
CA ALA A 93 -8.35 14.33 -10.09
C ALA A 93 -9.53 13.54 -10.67
N ARG A 94 -9.27 12.62 -11.60
CA ARG A 94 -10.32 11.75 -12.19
C ARG A 94 -10.91 10.75 -11.21
N SER A 95 -10.21 10.38 -10.15
CA SER A 95 -10.74 9.46 -9.14
C SER A 95 -11.84 10.10 -8.28
N GLY A 96 -11.87 11.43 -8.21
CA GLY A 96 -12.78 12.16 -7.32
C GLY A 96 -12.37 12.10 -5.84
N LEU A 97 -11.28 11.39 -5.49
CA LEU A 97 -10.76 11.35 -4.14
C LEU A 97 -10.08 12.68 -3.77
N THR A 98 -9.92 12.90 -2.48
CA THR A 98 -9.32 14.10 -1.91
C THR A 98 -7.98 13.80 -1.24
N ALA A 99 -7.12 14.82 -1.14
CA ALA A 99 -5.83 14.66 -0.49
C ALA A 99 -5.53 15.85 0.41
N SER A 100 -4.83 15.57 1.50
CA SER A 100 -4.24 16.55 2.39
C SER A 100 -2.72 16.38 2.42
N LYS A 101 -2.01 17.38 2.95
CA LYS A 101 -0.56 17.30 3.14
C LYS A 101 -0.25 16.38 4.33
N ALA A 102 0.72 15.49 4.17
CA ALA A 102 1.27 14.69 5.26
C ALA A 102 1.94 15.60 6.32
N GLU A 103 1.93 15.14 7.57
CA GLU A 103 2.46 15.91 8.70
C GLU A 103 4.00 15.85 8.78
N ALA A 104 4.57 14.67 8.58
CA ALA A 104 6.00 14.42 8.81
C ALA A 104 6.85 14.37 7.53
N VAL A 105 6.23 14.35 6.34
CA VAL A 105 6.92 14.19 5.05
C VAL A 105 6.32 15.09 3.95
N ASP A 106 7.09 15.37 2.91
CA ASP A 106 6.60 16.11 1.72
C ASP A 106 5.89 15.18 0.73
N ALA A 107 4.73 14.67 1.16
CA ALA A 107 3.89 13.78 0.37
C ALA A 107 2.40 13.99 0.70
N PRO A 108 1.46 13.60 -0.18
CA PRO A 108 0.02 13.69 0.09
C PRO A 108 -0.48 12.48 0.89
N VAL A 109 -1.45 12.71 1.76
CA VAL A 109 -2.31 11.68 2.37
C VAL A 109 -3.62 11.65 1.59
N ILE A 110 -4.07 10.48 1.17
CA ILE A 110 -5.38 10.32 0.54
C ILE A 110 -6.42 10.13 1.63
N ASN A 111 -7.33 11.08 1.75
CA ASN A 111 -8.20 11.22 2.91
C ASN A 111 -9.20 10.07 3.08
N GLU A 112 -9.59 9.42 2.00
CA GLU A 112 -10.57 8.34 1.99
C GLU A 112 -10.02 7.00 2.49
N PHE A 113 -8.69 6.81 2.50
CA PHE A 113 -8.08 5.58 3.02
C PHE A 113 -7.73 5.74 4.51
N PRO A 114 -8.31 4.89 5.38
CA PRO A 114 -8.32 5.16 6.82
C PRO A 114 -6.99 4.94 7.54
N ILE A 115 -5.98 4.36 6.90
CA ILE A 115 -4.64 4.15 7.47
C ILE A 115 -3.60 4.66 6.48
N CYS A 116 -2.68 5.49 6.98
CA CYS A 116 -1.59 6.04 6.18
C CYS A 116 -0.25 5.95 6.93
N LEU A 117 0.77 5.44 6.23
CA LEU A 117 2.17 5.45 6.64
C LEU A 117 2.88 6.58 5.90
N GLU A 118 3.52 7.48 6.63
CA GLU A 118 4.34 8.55 6.07
C GLU A 118 5.80 8.12 6.03
N CYS A 119 6.39 8.10 4.84
CA CYS A 119 7.67 7.46 4.59
C CYS A 119 8.72 8.43 4.02
N LYS A 120 9.93 8.39 4.58
CA LYS A 120 11.13 8.98 3.97
C LYS A 120 11.80 7.94 3.07
N PHE A 121 12.16 8.34 1.87
CA PHE A 121 12.92 7.50 0.95
C PHE A 121 14.31 7.21 1.51
N ILE A 122 14.74 5.94 1.50
CA ILE A 122 16.09 5.50 1.88
C ILE A 122 16.90 5.27 0.63
N GLU A 123 16.46 4.30 -0.20
CA GLU A 123 17.19 3.88 -1.41
C GLU A 123 16.26 3.21 -2.42
N TYR A 124 16.74 3.11 -3.65
CA TYR A 124 16.16 2.27 -4.68
C TYR A 124 17.10 1.11 -4.96
N GLN A 125 16.66 -0.10 -4.64
CA GLN A 125 17.38 -1.32 -4.93
C GLN A 125 17.09 -1.79 -6.34
N ASN A 126 18.12 -2.19 -7.08
CA ASN A 126 18.00 -2.79 -8.41
C ASN A 126 19.13 -3.80 -8.59
N ASN A 127 18.79 -5.07 -8.54
CA ASN A 127 19.75 -6.17 -8.69
C ASN A 127 19.10 -7.31 -9.49
N GLU A 128 19.83 -8.40 -9.70
CA GLU A 128 19.38 -9.55 -10.51
C GLU A 128 18.13 -10.26 -9.93
N TYR A 129 17.79 -10.05 -8.66
CA TYR A 129 16.66 -10.70 -7.99
C TYR A 129 15.43 -9.81 -7.87
N GLY A 130 15.54 -8.54 -8.23
CA GLY A 130 14.41 -7.62 -8.19
C GLY A 130 14.80 -6.15 -8.03
N CYS A 131 13.80 -5.31 -8.03
CA CYS A 131 13.96 -3.87 -7.87
C CYS A 131 12.88 -3.32 -6.93
N GLY A 132 13.19 -2.21 -6.26
CA GLY A 132 12.19 -1.59 -5.41
C GLY A 132 12.65 -0.40 -4.60
N VAL A 133 11.67 0.27 -4.03
CA VAL A 133 11.83 1.41 -3.12
C VAL A 133 11.90 0.90 -1.69
N ILE A 134 12.90 1.34 -0.96
CA ILE A 134 13.01 1.17 0.50
C ILE A 134 12.73 2.51 1.16
N GLY A 135 11.83 2.50 2.13
CA GLY A 135 11.41 3.71 2.84
C GLY A 135 11.30 3.52 4.35
N LYS A 136 11.76 4.52 5.10
CA LYS A 136 11.61 4.62 6.56
C LYS A 136 10.25 5.17 6.90
N VAL A 137 9.44 4.43 7.62
CA VAL A 137 8.19 4.94 8.21
C VAL A 137 8.55 5.88 9.35
N VAL A 138 8.10 7.12 9.28
CA VAL A 138 8.39 8.17 10.28
C VAL A 138 7.14 8.64 11.01
N ASN A 139 5.96 8.35 10.46
CA ASN A 139 4.67 8.60 11.10
C ASN A 139 3.63 7.60 10.59
N VAL A 140 2.65 7.27 11.42
CA VAL A 140 1.48 6.45 11.04
C VAL A 140 0.25 7.14 11.59
N THR A 141 -0.72 7.39 10.71
CA THR A 141 -2.01 7.96 11.06
C THR A 141 -3.13 6.99 10.75
N ALA A 142 -4.18 7.04 11.55
CA ALA A 142 -5.41 6.29 11.32
C ALA A 142 -6.63 7.17 11.60
N ASP A 143 -7.67 7.02 10.81
CA ASP A 143 -8.95 7.68 11.04
C ASP A 143 -9.60 7.15 12.32
N GLU A 144 -10.22 8.04 13.11
CA GLU A 144 -10.88 7.68 14.37
C GLU A 144 -11.99 6.64 14.19
N SER A 145 -12.64 6.60 13.03
CA SER A 145 -13.70 5.64 12.71
C SER A 145 -13.24 4.17 12.75
N VAL A 146 -11.96 3.93 12.50
CA VAL A 146 -11.36 2.59 12.56
C VAL A 146 -10.65 2.29 13.88
N MET A 147 -10.70 3.22 14.85
CA MET A 147 -10.09 3.05 16.16
C MET A 147 -11.08 2.47 17.18
N VAL A 148 -10.58 1.60 18.07
CA VAL A 148 -11.28 1.07 19.25
C VAL A 148 -10.27 0.99 20.39
N ASP A 149 -10.56 1.62 21.51
CA ASP A 149 -9.70 1.62 22.70
C ASP A 149 -8.23 1.98 22.42
N GLY A 150 -8.02 2.98 21.54
CA GLY A 150 -6.71 3.46 21.13
C GLY A 150 -5.93 2.54 20.19
N LYS A 151 -6.57 1.52 19.61
CA LYS A 151 -5.99 0.56 18.67
C LYS A 151 -6.79 0.53 17.38
N ILE A 152 -6.11 0.22 16.28
CA ILE A 152 -6.79 0.01 14.99
C ILE A 152 -7.55 -1.32 15.05
N ASP A 153 -8.84 -1.27 14.74
CA ASP A 153 -9.69 -2.44 14.52
C ASP A 153 -9.75 -2.75 13.01
N MET A 154 -9.01 -3.77 12.59
CA MET A 154 -8.93 -4.17 11.19
C MET A 154 -10.27 -4.60 10.60
N SER A 155 -11.24 -5.01 11.42
CA SER A 155 -12.60 -5.33 10.93
C SER A 155 -13.36 -4.09 10.44
N LYS A 156 -13.01 -2.90 10.97
CA LYS A 156 -13.57 -1.62 10.55
C LYS A 156 -12.88 -1.01 9.33
N VAL A 157 -11.62 -1.33 9.14
CA VAL A 157 -10.83 -0.88 7.97
C VAL A 157 -11.41 -1.41 6.67
N ASN A 158 -12.04 -2.60 6.70
CA ASN A 158 -12.54 -3.26 5.50
C ASN A 158 -11.48 -3.42 4.40
N ALA A 159 -10.23 -3.66 4.81
CA ALA A 159 -9.11 -3.79 3.89
C ALA A 159 -9.35 -4.84 2.82
N ILE A 160 -8.77 -4.63 1.66
CA ILE A 160 -8.82 -5.60 0.56
C ILE A 160 -7.48 -6.26 0.32
N ALA A 161 -7.51 -7.50 -0.15
CA ALA A 161 -6.35 -8.26 -0.58
C ALA A 161 -6.48 -8.63 -2.06
N PHE A 162 -5.38 -8.58 -2.79
CA PHE A 162 -5.30 -9.00 -4.19
C PHE A 162 -4.97 -10.48 -4.30
N ASP A 163 -5.71 -11.19 -5.16
CA ASP A 163 -5.48 -12.57 -5.56
C ASP A 163 -4.75 -12.63 -6.91
N PRO A 164 -3.47 -13.03 -6.94
CA PRO A 164 -2.72 -13.12 -8.19
C PRO A 164 -3.13 -14.30 -9.08
N TYR A 165 -3.90 -15.27 -8.57
CA TYR A 165 -4.32 -16.43 -9.36
C TYR A 165 -5.52 -16.13 -10.26
N THR A 166 -6.47 -15.32 -9.77
CA THR A 166 -7.71 -14.99 -10.48
C THR A 166 -7.86 -13.52 -10.80
N HIS A 167 -6.91 -12.68 -10.35
CA HIS A 167 -6.96 -11.21 -10.42
C HIS A 167 -8.18 -10.63 -9.70
N GLY A 168 -8.62 -11.30 -8.63
CA GLY A 168 -9.73 -10.84 -7.80
C GLY A 168 -9.27 -10.02 -6.60
N TYR A 169 -10.18 -9.22 -6.06
CA TYR A 169 -10.01 -8.57 -4.77
C TYR A 169 -10.90 -9.23 -3.73
N TYR A 170 -10.34 -9.50 -2.55
CA TYR A 170 -11.03 -10.12 -1.43
C TYR A 170 -11.02 -9.22 -0.21
N LYS A 171 -12.15 -9.13 0.49
CA LYS A 171 -12.26 -8.34 1.71
C LYS A 171 -11.66 -9.10 2.89
N VAL A 172 -10.81 -8.44 3.67
CA VAL A 172 -10.21 -8.96 4.90
C VAL A 172 -10.95 -8.36 6.09
N THR A 173 -11.81 -9.12 6.76
CA THR A 173 -12.74 -8.56 7.77
C THR A 173 -12.81 -9.34 9.08
N GLU A 174 -12.52 -10.64 9.10
CA GLU A 174 -12.77 -11.47 10.27
C GLU A 174 -11.47 -11.84 10.98
N ARG A 175 -11.44 -11.57 12.30
CA ARG A 175 -10.37 -12.06 13.17
C ARG A 175 -10.66 -13.51 13.56
N VAL A 176 -9.79 -14.43 13.14
CA VAL A 176 -9.96 -15.88 13.36
C VAL A 176 -9.11 -16.45 14.50
N GLY A 177 -8.23 -15.64 15.10
CA GLY A 177 -7.37 -16.09 16.18
C GLY A 177 -6.50 -15.00 16.77
N GLU A 178 -5.66 -15.36 17.72
CA GLU A 178 -4.73 -14.48 18.43
C GLU A 178 -3.28 -14.91 18.19
N ALA A 179 -2.52 -14.07 17.46
CA ALA A 179 -1.11 -14.33 17.20
C ALA A 179 -0.30 -14.35 18.50
N PHE A 180 0.73 -15.19 18.55
CA PHE A 180 1.61 -15.43 19.70
C PHE A 180 0.92 -16.02 20.94
N HIS A 181 -0.38 -16.25 20.90
CA HIS A 181 -1.19 -16.81 21.98
C HIS A 181 -1.75 -18.18 21.64
N ASP A 182 -2.48 -18.33 20.50
CA ASP A 182 -3.17 -19.58 20.19
C ASP A 182 -2.22 -20.78 20.03
N GLY A 183 -1.02 -20.55 19.52
CA GLY A 183 0.02 -21.58 19.39
C GLY A 183 0.58 -22.08 20.73
N LEU A 184 0.37 -21.36 21.84
CA LEU A 184 0.84 -21.78 23.16
C LEU A 184 0.19 -23.10 23.62
N LYS A 185 -1.00 -23.44 23.11
CA LYS A 185 -1.69 -24.69 23.38
C LYS A 185 -0.87 -25.94 22.98
N LEU A 186 0.09 -25.78 22.06
CA LEU A 186 0.99 -26.87 21.64
C LEU A 186 2.35 -26.85 22.39
N LYS A 187 2.59 -25.86 23.21
CA LYS A 187 3.82 -25.75 24.01
C LYS A 187 3.68 -26.70 25.22
N LYS A 188 4.50 -27.75 25.24
CA LYS A 188 4.60 -28.72 26.36
C LYS A 188 5.46 -28.16 27.46
#